data_ac9f05fb0f70bf5f5d794011d46bb04e
#
_entry.id   ac9f05fb0f70bf5f5d794011d46bb04e
#
_cell.length_a   1.000
_cell.length_b   1.000
_cell.length_c   1.000
_cell.angle_alpha   90.00
_cell.angle_beta   90.00
_cell.angle_gamma   90.00
#
_symmetry.space_group_name_H-M   'P 1'
#
loop_
_entity.id
_entity.type
_entity.pdbx_description
1 polymer ?
#
loop_
_entity_poly.entity_id
_entity_poly.type
_entity_poly.pdbx_seq_one_letter_code
_entity_poly.pdbx_strand_id
1 'polypeptide(L)'
;TPLISPYYQYFTNNPVENHEGKIRFPETIVSCLDNYFSLSEKVLKKVKSCIYLTCDGIDIQDNKRSLAFLSFVSAIEGLVSLEVADDEITFECHNCKTIKDSPHQCPKCGRPIWGIKTKFVEFLRKFVAGSEKSAQIYREVYNLRCKITHQNQLFSGDYDLSLDQNKMNLEHQDWIMRLKTLQLVRLSLS
;
A
#
# COMPACT_ATOMS: atom_id res chain seq x y z
N THR A 1 13.51 13.24 6.09
CA THR A 1 14.83 12.71 6.46
C THR A 1 15.05 11.36 5.81
N PRO A 2 16.22 11.08 5.23
CA PRO A 2 16.43 9.87 4.43
C PRO A 2 16.67 8.65 5.33
N LEU A 3 15.61 8.05 5.82
CA LEU A 3 15.63 6.81 6.59
C LEU A 3 15.58 5.55 5.69
N ILE A 4 15.76 5.70 4.38
CA ILE A 4 15.49 4.63 3.41
C ILE A 4 16.67 3.65 3.29
N SER A 5 17.90 4.10 3.42
CA SER A 5 19.09 3.27 3.18
C SER A 5 19.33 2.18 4.24
N PRO A 6 19.28 2.44 5.55
CA PRO A 6 19.52 1.39 6.55
C PRO A 6 18.41 0.34 6.63
N TYR A 7 17.15 0.70 6.35
CA TYR A 7 16.01 -0.22 6.44
C TYR A 7 15.97 -1.24 5.31
N TYR A 8 16.39 -0.87 4.13
CA TYR A 8 16.45 -1.78 2.99
C TYR A 8 17.37 -2.97 3.25
N GLN A 9 18.47 -2.73 3.93
CA GLN A 9 19.48 -3.76 4.25
C GLN A 9 19.00 -4.76 5.30
N TYR A 10 18.04 -4.40 6.16
CA TYR A 10 17.43 -5.32 7.11
C TYR A 10 16.47 -6.34 6.48
N PHE A 11 15.92 -6.02 5.33
CA PHE A 11 14.89 -6.83 4.67
C PHE A 11 15.42 -7.64 3.48
N THR A 12 16.65 -7.42 3.08
CA THR A 12 17.37 -8.33 2.21
C THR A 12 18.10 -9.31 3.11
N ASN A 13 17.94 -10.61 2.90
CA ASN A 13 18.70 -11.67 3.62
C ASN A 13 20.22 -11.62 3.34
N ASN A 14 20.73 -10.50 2.86
CA ASN A 14 22.14 -10.21 2.67
C ASN A 14 22.56 -9.12 3.67
N PRO A 15 23.06 -9.49 4.85
CA PRO A 15 23.73 -8.54 5.71
C PRO A 15 24.93 -8.00 4.96
N VAL A 16 24.97 -6.69 4.72
CA VAL A 16 26.17 -6.04 4.20
C VAL A 16 27.25 -6.25 5.26
N GLU A 17 28.39 -6.82 4.86
CA GLU A 17 29.50 -7.30 5.71
C GLU A 17 30.05 -6.30 6.73
N ASN A 18 29.66 -5.04 6.68
CA ASN A 18 30.15 -3.95 7.54
C ASN A 18 29.17 -3.44 8.59
N HIS A 19 28.04 -4.08 8.81
CA HIS A 19 27.17 -3.71 9.93
C HIS A 19 27.49 -4.56 11.14
N GLU A 20 27.93 -3.92 12.21
CA GLU A 20 28.25 -4.50 13.53
C GLU A 20 27.08 -5.25 14.21
N GLY A 21 26.09 -5.73 13.48
CA GLY A 21 24.93 -6.47 13.99
C GLY A 21 24.03 -5.68 14.96
N LYS A 22 24.23 -4.37 15.09
CA LYS A 22 23.43 -3.53 16.00
C LYS A 22 22.12 -3.12 15.35
N ILE A 23 21.02 -3.57 15.91
CA ILE A 23 19.69 -3.09 15.56
C ILE A 23 19.55 -1.66 16.10
N ARG A 24 19.30 -0.69 15.21
CA ARG A 24 18.96 0.68 15.59
C ARG A 24 17.46 0.87 15.55
N PHE A 25 16.86 1.06 16.68
CA PHE A 25 15.47 1.47 16.77
C PHE A 25 15.34 2.98 16.49
N PRO A 26 14.28 3.42 15.79
CA PRO A 26 13.97 4.85 15.67
C PRO A 26 13.74 5.44 17.07
N GLU A 27 14.08 6.70 17.27
CA GLU A 27 13.81 7.41 18.54
C GLU A 27 12.32 7.41 18.92
N THR A 28 11.46 7.35 17.90
CA THR A 28 10.00 7.32 18.05
C THR A 28 9.43 5.96 18.42
N ILE A 29 10.26 4.89 18.55
CA ILE A 29 9.74 3.53 18.76
C ILE A 29 8.88 3.42 20.02
N VAL A 30 9.27 4.08 21.10
CA VAL A 30 8.55 4.02 22.36
C VAL A 30 7.16 4.65 22.21
N SER A 31 7.09 5.86 21.64
CA SER A 31 5.82 6.54 21.39
C SER A 31 4.92 5.79 20.41
N CYS A 32 5.49 5.14 19.40
CA CYS A 32 4.71 4.28 18.49
C CYS A 32 4.13 3.07 19.22
N LEU A 33 4.89 2.43 20.12
CA LEU A 33 4.40 1.31 20.92
C LEU A 33 3.34 1.75 21.93
N ASP A 34 3.52 2.88 22.59
CA ASP A 34 2.53 3.44 23.52
C ASP A 34 1.21 3.73 22.79
N ASN A 35 1.28 4.37 21.62
CA ASN A 35 0.11 4.61 20.77
C ASN A 35 -0.56 3.29 20.37
N TYR A 36 0.22 2.30 19.91
CA TYR A 36 -0.30 0.99 19.52
C TYR A 36 -1.04 0.28 20.66
N PHE A 37 -0.47 0.26 21.88
CA PHE A 37 -1.11 -0.38 23.03
C PHE A 37 -2.27 0.41 23.61
N SER A 38 -2.42 1.70 23.29
CA SER A 38 -3.56 2.53 23.66
C SER A 38 -4.78 2.38 22.73
N LEU A 39 -4.63 1.71 21.59
CA LEU A 39 -5.72 1.51 20.63
C LEU A 39 -6.87 0.69 21.23
N SER A 40 -8.11 1.05 20.85
CA SER A 40 -9.26 0.21 21.19
C SER A 40 -9.15 -1.18 20.54
N GLU A 41 -9.75 -2.19 21.16
CA GLU A 41 -9.66 -3.60 20.69
C GLU A 41 -10.05 -3.75 19.21
N LYS A 42 -11.10 -3.06 18.76
CA LYS A 42 -11.57 -3.07 17.38
C LYS A 42 -10.51 -2.53 16.41
N VAL A 43 -9.90 -1.40 16.74
CA VAL A 43 -8.85 -0.76 15.93
C VAL A 43 -7.58 -1.60 15.96
N LEU A 44 -7.17 -2.06 17.15
CA LEU A 44 -5.99 -2.89 17.35
C LEU A 44 -6.04 -4.17 16.50
N LYS A 45 -7.20 -4.86 16.46
CA LYS A 45 -7.39 -6.04 15.62
C LYS A 45 -7.16 -5.74 14.14
N LYS A 46 -7.63 -4.58 13.67
CA LYS A 46 -7.46 -4.17 12.26
C LYS A 46 -6.01 -3.82 11.95
N VAL A 47 -5.36 -3.03 12.83
CA VAL A 47 -3.94 -2.67 12.70
C VAL A 47 -3.06 -3.91 12.71
N LYS A 48 -3.32 -4.88 13.62
CA LYS A 48 -2.63 -6.18 13.61
C LYS A 48 -2.76 -6.90 12.27
N SER A 49 -3.97 -6.96 11.70
CA SER A 49 -4.18 -7.59 10.39
C SER A 49 -3.36 -6.90 9.28
N CYS A 50 -3.26 -5.56 9.31
CA CYS A 50 -2.45 -4.81 8.35
C CYS A 50 -0.95 -5.11 8.53
N ILE A 51 -0.47 -5.22 9.77
CA ILE A 51 0.92 -5.60 10.07
C ILE A 51 1.21 -7.03 9.55
N TYR A 52 0.34 -8.01 9.83
CA TYR A 52 0.51 -9.37 9.34
C TYR A 52 0.54 -9.44 7.81
N LEU A 53 -0.39 -8.78 7.12
CA LEU A 53 -0.37 -8.71 5.66
C LEU A 53 0.94 -8.09 5.13
N THR A 54 1.48 -7.12 5.84
CA THR A 54 2.76 -6.50 5.45
C THR A 54 3.92 -7.47 5.64
N CYS A 55 3.97 -8.18 6.77
CA CYS A 55 5.00 -9.20 7.03
C CYS A 55 4.92 -10.34 6.02
N ASP A 56 3.72 -10.90 5.78
CA ASP A 56 3.51 -11.95 4.78
C ASP A 56 3.97 -11.48 3.38
N GLY A 57 3.65 -10.23 3.01
CA GLY A 57 4.11 -9.65 1.76
C GLY A 57 5.64 -9.56 1.67
N ILE A 58 6.32 -9.20 2.77
CA ILE A 58 7.79 -9.18 2.83
C ILE A 58 8.36 -10.60 2.66
N ASP A 59 7.79 -11.59 3.32
CA ASP A 59 8.28 -12.96 3.30
C ASP A 59 8.19 -13.60 1.90
N ILE A 60 7.15 -13.25 1.13
CA ILE A 60 6.91 -13.86 -0.19
C ILE A 60 7.40 -13.01 -1.36
N GLN A 61 7.91 -11.81 -1.14
CA GLN A 61 8.17 -10.83 -2.21
C GLN A 61 9.20 -11.27 -3.27
N ASP A 62 10.10 -12.17 -2.94
CA ASP A 62 11.14 -12.64 -3.86
C ASP A 62 10.61 -13.72 -4.80
N ASN A 63 9.61 -14.50 -4.36
CA ASN A 63 9.08 -15.65 -5.09
C ASN A 63 7.67 -15.44 -5.68
N LYS A 64 6.88 -14.50 -5.10
CA LYS A 64 5.48 -14.24 -5.48
C LYS A 64 5.23 -12.73 -5.49
N ARG A 65 5.85 -12.06 -6.45
CA ARG A 65 5.96 -10.60 -6.49
C ARG A 65 4.61 -9.88 -6.56
N SER A 66 3.70 -10.36 -7.41
CA SER A 66 2.35 -9.79 -7.52
C SER A 66 1.53 -9.99 -6.25
N LEU A 67 1.65 -11.15 -5.62
CA LEU A 67 0.94 -11.45 -4.38
C LEU A 67 1.47 -10.60 -3.22
N ALA A 68 2.78 -10.42 -3.12
CA ALA A 68 3.40 -9.51 -2.15
C ALA A 68 2.90 -8.07 -2.33
N PHE A 69 2.86 -7.59 -3.55
CA PHE A 69 2.30 -6.27 -3.87
C PHE A 69 0.83 -6.15 -3.44
N LEU A 70 0.00 -7.16 -3.74
CA LEU A 70 -1.40 -7.18 -3.31
C LEU A 70 -1.53 -7.17 -1.78
N SER A 71 -0.67 -7.90 -1.06
CA SER A 71 -0.66 -7.89 0.41
C SER A 71 -0.36 -6.49 0.96
N PHE A 72 0.60 -5.77 0.38
CA PHE A 72 0.89 -4.39 0.77
C PHE A 72 -0.28 -3.44 0.50
N VAL A 73 -0.89 -3.52 -0.68
CA VAL A 73 -2.05 -2.67 -1.00
C VAL A 73 -3.23 -3.01 -0.09
N SER A 74 -3.48 -4.30 0.19
CA SER A 74 -4.56 -4.73 1.10
C SER A 74 -4.35 -4.23 2.54
N ALA A 75 -3.09 -4.16 3.00
CA ALA A 75 -2.77 -3.54 4.28
C ALA A 75 -3.18 -2.07 4.32
N ILE A 76 -2.87 -1.29 3.27
CA ILE A 76 -3.31 0.12 3.16
C ILE A 76 -4.84 0.20 3.09
N GLU A 77 -5.50 -0.61 2.25
CA GLU A 77 -6.98 -0.65 2.15
C GLU A 77 -7.62 -0.96 3.52
N GLY A 78 -6.96 -1.80 4.32
CA GLY A 78 -7.35 -2.08 5.71
C GLY A 78 -7.35 -0.82 6.59
N LEU A 79 -6.31 0.00 6.49
CA LEU A 79 -6.20 1.27 7.23
C LEU A 79 -7.20 2.32 6.71
N VAL A 80 -7.37 2.43 5.39
CA VAL A 80 -8.40 3.29 4.78
C VAL A 80 -9.78 2.98 5.35
N SER A 81 -10.09 1.70 5.56
CA SER A 81 -11.39 1.29 6.11
C SER A 81 -11.60 1.70 7.58
N LEU A 82 -10.54 1.98 8.34
CA LEU A 82 -10.64 2.54 9.69
C LEU A 82 -10.99 4.02 9.67
N GLU A 83 -10.32 4.77 8.82
CA GLU A 83 -10.54 6.22 8.67
C GLU A 83 -11.96 6.55 8.20
N VAL A 84 -12.53 5.68 7.37
CA VAL A 84 -13.84 5.91 6.74
C VAL A 84 -14.99 5.30 7.53
N ALA A 85 -14.72 4.54 8.59
CA ALA A 85 -15.75 3.81 9.34
C ALA A 85 -16.77 4.72 10.04
N ASP A 86 -16.37 5.95 10.37
CA ASP A 86 -17.19 6.91 11.13
C ASP A 86 -17.73 8.07 10.26
N ASP A 87 -17.34 8.14 8.98
CA ASP A 87 -17.84 9.17 8.08
C ASP A 87 -19.19 8.77 7.48
N GLU A 88 -20.13 9.70 7.42
CA GLU A 88 -21.30 9.60 6.53
C GLU A 88 -20.80 9.58 5.09
N ILE A 89 -20.72 8.38 4.51
CA ILE A 89 -20.12 8.16 3.21
C ILE A 89 -21.08 8.64 2.13
N THR A 90 -20.83 9.81 1.59
CA THR A 90 -21.48 10.27 0.38
C THR A 90 -20.67 9.91 -0.87
N PHE A 91 -21.34 9.44 -1.91
CA PHE A 91 -20.73 9.06 -3.18
C PHE A 91 -21.06 10.09 -4.25
N GLU A 92 -20.04 10.80 -4.76
CA GLU A 92 -20.19 11.71 -5.88
C GLU A 92 -19.91 11.01 -7.22
N CYS A 93 -20.82 11.11 -8.17
CA CYS A 93 -20.58 10.61 -9.52
C CYS A 93 -19.63 11.54 -10.29
N HIS A 94 -18.47 11.05 -10.73
CA HIS A 94 -17.50 11.83 -11.48
C HIS A 94 -18.05 12.43 -12.79
N ASN A 95 -19.06 11.78 -13.38
CA ASN A 95 -19.62 12.21 -14.67
C ASN A 95 -20.72 13.27 -14.53
N CYS A 96 -21.65 13.10 -13.57
CA CYS A 96 -22.80 13.99 -13.43
C CYS A 96 -22.88 14.71 -12.10
N LYS A 97 -21.88 14.56 -11.23
CA LYS A 97 -21.74 15.21 -9.91
C LYS A 97 -22.89 14.96 -8.92
N THR A 98 -23.74 13.98 -9.21
CA THR A 98 -24.82 13.61 -8.28
C THR A 98 -24.25 12.91 -7.06
N ILE A 99 -24.69 13.32 -5.86
CA ILE A 99 -24.30 12.77 -4.56
C ILE A 99 -25.34 11.78 -4.08
N LYS A 100 -24.92 10.64 -3.53
CA LYS A 100 -25.79 9.61 -2.93
C LYS A 100 -25.14 8.93 -1.74
N ASP A 101 -25.96 8.40 -0.84
CA ASP A 101 -25.55 7.63 0.35
C ASP A 101 -25.26 6.15 0.05
N SER A 102 -25.42 5.73 -1.20
CA SER A 102 -25.29 4.33 -1.64
C SER A 102 -24.29 4.21 -2.78
N PRO A 103 -23.37 3.21 -2.73
CA PRO A 103 -22.28 3.07 -3.70
C PRO A 103 -22.68 2.44 -5.03
N HIS A 104 -23.95 2.06 -5.26
CA HIS A 104 -24.29 1.14 -6.35
C HIS A 104 -24.23 1.75 -7.73
N GLN A 105 -25.09 2.68 -8.04
CA GLN A 105 -25.12 3.31 -9.37
C GLN A 105 -25.64 4.75 -9.30
N CYS A 106 -25.08 5.61 -10.15
CA CYS A 106 -25.59 6.96 -10.29
C CYS A 106 -26.99 6.91 -10.91
N PRO A 107 -28.03 7.48 -10.24
CA PRO A 107 -29.40 7.42 -10.74
C PRO A 107 -29.61 8.19 -12.04
N LYS A 108 -28.68 9.10 -12.35
CA LYS A 108 -28.77 9.96 -13.53
C LYS A 108 -28.10 9.35 -14.76
N CYS A 109 -26.96 8.69 -14.60
CA CYS A 109 -26.19 8.16 -15.73
C CYS A 109 -25.95 6.64 -15.66
N GLY A 110 -26.43 5.94 -14.63
CA GLY A 110 -26.33 4.49 -14.45
C GLY A 110 -24.89 3.96 -14.22
N ARG A 111 -23.90 4.83 -14.19
CA ARG A 111 -22.50 4.41 -13.97
C ARG A 111 -22.26 4.04 -12.52
N PRO A 112 -21.42 3.01 -12.24
CA PRO A 112 -21.03 2.68 -10.89
C PRO A 112 -20.38 3.88 -10.19
N ILE A 113 -20.80 4.16 -8.97
CA ILE A 113 -20.21 5.16 -8.09
C ILE A 113 -19.21 4.44 -7.19
N TRP A 114 -17.97 4.34 -7.61
CA TRP A 114 -16.91 3.67 -6.84
C TRP A 114 -15.96 4.72 -6.27
N GLY A 115 -16.01 4.91 -4.96
CA GLY A 115 -15.13 5.85 -4.27
C GLY A 115 -13.85 5.23 -3.70
N ILE A 116 -13.64 3.89 -3.80
CA ILE A 116 -12.55 3.20 -3.11
C ILE A 116 -11.18 3.74 -3.53
N LYS A 117 -10.95 3.93 -4.84
CA LYS A 117 -9.70 4.51 -5.34
C LYS A 117 -9.48 5.94 -4.82
N THR A 118 -10.52 6.76 -4.82
CA THR A 118 -10.45 8.14 -4.31
C THR A 118 -10.09 8.13 -2.83
N LYS A 119 -10.77 7.32 -2.02
CA LYS A 119 -10.50 7.16 -0.59
C LYS A 119 -9.07 6.69 -0.31
N PHE A 120 -8.58 5.73 -1.08
CA PHE A 120 -7.20 5.27 -1.00
C PHE A 120 -6.20 6.40 -1.25
N VAL A 121 -6.42 7.18 -2.30
CA VAL A 121 -5.54 8.32 -2.64
C VAL A 121 -5.62 9.41 -1.58
N GLU A 122 -6.81 9.77 -1.11
CA GLU A 122 -7.01 10.80 -0.09
C GLU A 122 -6.43 10.40 1.26
N PHE A 123 -6.60 9.16 1.67
CA PHE A 123 -5.94 8.62 2.86
C PHE A 123 -4.42 8.81 2.80
N LEU A 124 -3.80 8.37 1.70
CA LEU A 124 -2.35 8.52 1.55
C LEU A 124 -1.91 10.00 1.42
N ARG A 125 -2.73 10.85 0.84
CA ARG A 125 -2.46 12.31 0.84
C ARG A 125 -2.49 12.91 2.24
N LYS A 126 -3.41 12.45 3.08
CA LYS A 126 -3.57 12.92 4.46
C LYS A 126 -2.42 12.46 5.36
N PHE A 127 -2.08 11.19 5.31
CA PHE A 127 -1.18 10.56 6.28
C PHE A 127 0.27 10.40 5.79
N VAL A 128 0.52 10.42 4.48
CA VAL A 128 1.87 10.20 3.92
C VAL A 128 2.41 11.44 3.25
N ALA A 129 1.84 11.88 2.12
CA ALA A 129 2.29 13.10 1.44
C ALA A 129 1.19 13.68 0.53
N GLY A 130 0.87 14.98 0.71
CA GLY A 130 -0.24 15.66 0.04
C GLY A 130 0.06 16.20 -1.36
N SER A 131 1.29 16.10 -1.89
CA SER A 131 1.65 16.66 -3.19
C SER A 131 0.95 15.96 -4.36
N GLU A 132 0.71 16.68 -5.47
CA GLU A 132 0.10 16.07 -6.66
C GLU A 132 1.01 14.99 -7.28
N LYS A 133 2.33 15.15 -7.21
CA LYS A 133 3.29 14.13 -7.63
C LYS A 133 3.12 12.84 -6.82
N SER A 134 2.92 12.94 -5.52
CA SER A 134 2.65 11.79 -4.65
C SER A 134 1.29 11.17 -4.99
N ALA A 135 0.26 11.97 -5.17
CA ALA A 135 -1.07 11.49 -5.55
C ALA A 135 -1.07 10.72 -6.89
N GLN A 136 -0.22 11.11 -7.83
CA GLN A 136 -0.03 10.37 -9.08
C GLN A 136 0.52 8.94 -8.80
N ILE A 137 1.52 8.82 -7.94
CA ILE A 137 2.06 7.50 -7.52
C ILE A 137 0.98 6.65 -6.86
N TYR A 138 0.15 7.22 -5.99
CA TYR A 138 -0.93 6.50 -5.32
C TYR A 138 -1.97 5.96 -6.32
N ARG A 139 -2.32 6.78 -7.33
CA ARG A 139 -3.21 6.34 -8.42
C ARG A 139 -2.60 5.20 -9.24
N GLU A 140 -1.29 5.24 -9.50
CA GLU A 140 -0.56 4.17 -10.20
C GLU A 140 -0.55 2.87 -9.42
N VAL A 141 -0.25 2.92 -8.12
CA VAL A 141 -0.31 1.77 -7.21
C VAL A 141 -1.71 1.14 -7.26
N TYR A 142 -2.76 1.95 -7.10
CA TYR A 142 -4.13 1.43 -7.11
C TYR A 142 -4.55 0.87 -8.48
N ASN A 143 -4.16 1.52 -9.57
CA ASN A 143 -4.44 1.01 -10.92
C ASN A 143 -3.74 -0.33 -11.18
N LEU A 144 -2.50 -0.49 -10.72
CA LEU A 144 -1.76 -1.74 -10.83
C LEU A 144 -2.42 -2.86 -10.03
N ARG A 145 -2.89 -2.56 -8.81
CA ARG A 145 -3.71 -3.49 -8.01
C ARG A 145 -4.93 -3.98 -8.80
N CYS A 146 -5.65 -3.05 -9.44
CA CYS A 146 -6.82 -3.41 -10.26
C CYS A 146 -6.45 -4.28 -11.46
N LYS A 147 -5.33 -4.01 -12.13
CA LYS A 147 -4.84 -4.83 -13.24
C LYS A 147 -4.50 -6.25 -12.80
N ILE A 148 -3.77 -6.40 -11.70
CA ILE A 148 -3.41 -7.72 -11.17
C ILE A 148 -4.68 -8.49 -10.77
N THR A 149 -5.60 -7.87 -10.02
CA THR A 149 -6.76 -8.56 -9.46
C THR A 149 -7.84 -8.89 -10.49
N HIS A 150 -8.08 -7.99 -11.47
CA HIS A 150 -9.23 -8.10 -12.37
C HIS A 150 -8.84 -8.43 -13.81
N GLN A 151 -7.57 -8.24 -14.19
CA GLN A 151 -7.10 -8.48 -15.55
C GLN A 151 -6.03 -9.57 -15.62
N ASN A 152 -5.66 -10.17 -14.48
CA ASN A 152 -4.59 -11.17 -14.35
C ASN A 152 -3.24 -10.69 -14.92
N GLN A 153 -2.97 -9.40 -14.89
CA GLN A 153 -1.69 -8.82 -15.32
C GLN A 153 -0.67 -8.91 -14.17
N LEU A 154 -0.09 -10.09 -14.01
CA LEU A 154 0.94 -10.32 -13.00
C LEU A 154 2.25 -9.59 -13.36
N PHE A 155 3.11 -9.40 -12.37
CA PHE A 155 4.49 -8.96 -12.59
C PHE A 155 5.25 -9.99 -13.44
N SER A 156 6.13 -9.50 -14.31
CA SER A 156 6.88 -10.35 -15.23
C SER A 156 7.67 -11.44 -14.52
N GLY A 157 8.25 -11.13 -13.39
CA GLY A 157 9.03 -12.07 -12.60
C GLY A 157 8.23 -13.18 -11.90
N ASP A 158 6.90 -13.20 -11.99
CA ASP A 158 6.07 -14.27 -11.42
C ASP A 158 5.86 -15.45 -12.39
N TYR A 159 6.02 -15.26 -13.69
CA TYR A 159 5.70 -16.28 -14.69
C TYR A 159 6.75 -16.48 -15.78
N ASP A 160 7.76 -15.64 -15.83
CA ASP A 160 8.76 -15.71 -16.90
C ASP A 160 10.15 -15.42 -16.34
N LEU A 161 11.05 -16.39 -16.41
CA LEU A 161 12.42 -16.36 -15.93
C LEU A 161 13.45 -16.11 -17.05
N SER A 162 13.02 -15.65 -18.24
CA SER A 162 13.97 -15.38 -19.32
C SER A 162 14.89 -14.19 -19.01
N LEU A 163 16.11 -14.22 -19.52
CA LEU A 163 17.14 -13.19 -19.32
C LEU A 163 17.14 -12.10 -20.42
N ASP A 164 15.99 -11.79 -21.01
CA ASP A 164 15.88 -10.73 -22.01
C ASP A 164 16.04 -9.35 -21.37
N GLN A 165 16.81 -8.47 -22.02
CA GLN A 165 17.14 -7.13 -21.52
C GLN A 165 15.92 -6.21 -21.37
N ASN A 166 14.94 -6.34 -22.24
CA ASN A 166 13.67 -5.61 -22.12
C ASN A 166 12.92 -6.01 -20.86
N LYS A 167 13.02 -7.27 -20.47
CA LYS A 167 12.42 -7.84 -19.32
C LYS A 167 13.11 -7.44 -18.03
N MET A 168 14.45 -7.35 -18.02
CA MET A 168 15.18 -6.81 -16.88
C MET A 168 14.72 -5.39 -16.54
N ASN A 169 14.38 -4.57 -17.54
CA ASN A 169 13.82 -3.24 -17.31
C ASN A 169 12.40 -3.30 -16.70
N LEU A 170 11.56 -4.24 -17.14
CA LEU A 170 10.23 -4.45 -16.55
C LEU A 170 10.32 -4.97 -15.11
N GLU A 171 11.18 -5.94 -14.87
CA GLU A 171 11.44 -6.45 -13.51
C GLU A 171 11.95 -5.37 -12.56
N HIS A 172 12.78 -4.46 -13.04
CA HIS A 172 13.25 -3.33 -12.26
C HIS A 172 12.11 -2.35 -11.93
N GLN A 173 11.21 -2.07 -12.87
CA GLN A 173 10.01 -1.26 -12.62
C GLN A 173 9.06 -1.94 -11.62
N ASP A 174 8.82 -3.23 -11.75
CA ASP A 174 8.02 -4.03 -10.83
C ASP A 174 8.60 -4.01 -9.42
N TRP A 175 9.93 -4.14 -9.30
CA TRP A 175 10.65 -4.05 -8.04
C TRP A 175 10.51 -2.66 -7.39
N ILE A 176 10.71 -1.57 -8.16
CA ILE A 176 10.52 -0.21 -7.68
C ILE A 176 9.09 0.00 -7.18
N MET A 177 8.08 -0.50 -7.91
CA MET A 177 6.69 -0.33 -7.53
C MET A 177 6.36 -1.07 -6.22
N ARG A 178 6.89 -2.28 -6.01
CA ARG A 178 6.74 -3.02 -4.75
C ARG A 178 7.40 -2.27 -3.59
N LEU A 179 8.63 -1.78 -3.76
CA LEU A 179 9.32 -1.01 -2.74
C LEU A 179 8.56 0.27 -2.35
N LYS A 180 8.08 1.02 -3.35
CA LYS A 180 7.25 2.21 -3.10
C LYS A 180 6.01 1.84 -2.28
N THR A 181 5.33 0.76 -2.66
CA THR A 181 4.10 0.33 -1.97
C THR A 181 4.40 -0.11 -0.54
N LEU A 182 5.45 -0.88 -0.30
CA LEU A 182 5.91 -1.25 1.04
C LEU A 182 6.25 -0.01 1.88
N GLN A 183 6.89 0.98 1.28
CA GLN A 183 7.18 2.24 1.97
C GLN A 183 5.90 3.01 2.33
N LEU A 184 4.90 3.03 1.43
CA LEU A 184 3.60 3.64 1.72
C LEU A 184 2.90 2.97 2.91
N VAL A 185 2.91 1.63 2.98
CA VAL A 185 2.37 0.88 4.13
C VAL A 185 3.04 1.32 5.43
N ARG A 186 4.36 1.35 5.44
CA ARG A 186 5.14 1.73 6.64
C ARG A 186 4.81 3.13 7.12
N LEU A 187 4.78 4.10 6.18
CA LEU A 187 4.43 5.48 6.50
C LEU A 187 2.96 5.64 6.92
N SER A 188 2.10 4.73 6.52
CA SER A 188 0.68 4.73 6.93
C SER A 188 0.47 4.10 8.31
N LEU A 189 1.44 3.32 8.81
CA LEU A 189 1.41 2.66 10.12
C LEU A 189 2.18 3.45 11.20
N SER A 190 2.99 4.43 10.82
CA SER A 190 3.75 5.30 11.73
C SER A 190 2.94 6.51 12.18
#